data_6a15c1a007d5b09298c0209d45d6b08b
#
_entry.id   6a15c1a007d5b09298c0209d45d6b08b
#
_cell.length_a   1.000
_cell.length_b   1.000
_cell.length_c   1.000
_cell.angle_alpha   90.00
_cell.angle_beta   90.00
_cell.angle_gamma   90.00
#
_symmetry.space_group_name_H-M   'P 1'
#
loop_
_entity.id
_entity.type
_entity.pdbx_description
1 polymer ?
#
loop_
_entity_poly.entity_id
_entity_poly.type
_entity_poly.pdbx_seq_one_letter_code
_entity_poly.pdbx_strand_id
1 'polypeptide(L)'
;MEHLPLRVVLNLTDSSFQSQALILQNQVHAAGGSFISYANLISVEFLDRVIEYLSEGPVAVVDQGFVTGQAMMDALVRGHWNVSAAVVKPSTEPTHPARVTHKQIVSAGSSEHKVSAPTHQMLGFIRISSDVKVSAALQQAKEYFSNSTNEPNTIDLITVSLVRAACPVITIPITGICERAEVVSELLHFQSEVGNQNEQEVRTKRALRTNDGFYSTFVLRKLSRKVSMYSVKRGWTPNQITVTSLILALIVSGLFATGWWPLMIAGAIGVQVSIIIDCADGEVARYTGVSSQFGAWLDASTDRIKEYAIYAGLAFGASQNGLNLWPLAMGLMVLQTVRHMSDYNFHAVQVIRETAVVPTSLGEPNDIPAGSNGSLLDASAALNSNSKIRWIKKIIHMPIGERWLVISIGAAFNSPTFVLWGLLVLGLIALVYTSTGRFLRSKTWQHPKTVSGCDVLERQINAGLGAEWFWADGSHPLTGKFSWMAPAVLRLFELGLVFAIAHSNPIAYLWIFAVAFHHYDALYR
;
A
#
# COMPACT_ATOMS: atom_id res chain seq x y z
N MET A 1 -14.42 -12.05 13.50
CA MET A 1 -13.35 -12.63 14.32
C MET A 1 -12.69 -11.49 15.07
N GLU A 2 -12.74 -11.49 16.39
CA GLU A 2 -11.95 -10.57 17.19
C GLU A 2 -10.47 -10.85 16.85
N HIS A 3 -9.77 -9.83 16.39
CA HIS A 3 -8.33 -9.96 16.12
C HIS A 3 -7.62 -10.13 17.45
N LEU A 4 -7.02 -11.28 17.65
CA LEU A 4 -6.12 -11.49 18.78
C LEU A 4 -5.04 -10.40 18.78
N PRO A 5 -4.71 -9.84 19.96
CA PRO A 5 -3.66 -8.82 20.05
C PRO A 5 -2.35 -9.39 19.54
N LEU A 6 -1.57 -8.56 18.79
CA LEU A 6 -0.26 -8.98 18.30
C LEU A 6 0.62 -9.40 19.48
N ARG A 7 1.15 -10.62 19.41
CA ARG A 7 2.12 -11.12 20.39
C ARG A 7 3.52 -10.68 20.01
N VAL A 8 4.17 -9.94 20.90
CA VAL A 8 5.56 -9.49 20.76
C VAL A 8 6.44 -10.29 21.71
N VAL A 9 7.47 -10.91 21.17
CA VAL A 9 8.34 -11.83 21.90
C VAL A 9 9.77 -11.28 21.94
N LEU A 10 10.38 -11.29 23.11
CA LEU A 10 11.76 -10.87 23.35
C LEU A 10 12.56 -12.03 23.94
N ASN A 11 13.79 -12.25 23.48
CA ASN A 11 14.79 -13.03 24.18
C ASN A 11 15.82 -12.07 24.82
N LEU A 12 15.83 -11.99 26.13
CA LEU A 12 16.77 -11.16 26.89
C LEU A 12 18.02 -11.99 27.18
N THR A 13 19.07 -11.81 26.41
CA THR A 13 20.33 -12.54 26.54
C THR A 13 21.34 -11.82 27.43
N ASP A 14 21.19 -10.51 27.61
CA ASP A 14 22.02 -9.68 28.47
C ASP A 14 21.16 -8.93 29.50
N SER A 15 21.40 -9.21 30.78
CA SER A 15 20.68 -8.59 31.91
C SER A 15 20.86 -7.07 31.99
N SER A 16 21.88 -6.50 31.37
CA SER A 16 22.11 -5.05 31.32
C SER A 16 21.01 -4.32 30.52
N PHE A 17 20.27 -5.02 29.66
CA PHE A 17 19.13 -4.50 28.90
C PHE A 17 17.77 -4.70 29.59
N GLN A 18 17.74 -5.14 30.87
CA GLN A 18 16.47 -5.39 31.59
C GLN A 18 15.58 -4.15 31.68
N SER A 19 16.15 -2.96 31.83
CA SER A 19 15.40 -1.70 31.84
C SER A 19 14.72 -1.43 30.50
N GLN A 20 15.38 -1.75 29.39
CA GLN A 20 14.83 -1.61 28.04
C GLN A 20 13.70 -2.61 27.79
N ALA A 21 13.83 -3.83 28.26
CA ALA A 21 12.76 -4.84 28.17
C ALA A 21 11.47 -4.36 28.85
N LEU A 22 11.55 -3.71 30.00
CA LEU A 22 10.40 -3.10 30.69
C LEU A 22 9.79 -1.93 29.90
N ILE A 23 10.61 -1.09 29.27
CA ILE A 23 10.14 0.00 28.42
C ILE A 23 9.38 -0.58 27.22
N LEU A 24 9.94 -1.57 26.52
CA LEU A 24 9.30 -2.25 25.40
C LEU A 24 7.98 -2.90 25.80
N GLN A 25 7.94 -3.57 26.96
CA GLN A 25 6.72 -4.16 27.51
C GLN A 25 5.61 -3.11 27.69
N ASN A 26 5.93 -1.99 28.32
CA ASN A 26 4.98 -0.90 28.55
C ASN A 26 4.49 -0.30 27.22
N GLN A 27 5.39 -0.09 26.27
CA GLN A 27 5.06 0.44 24.94
C GLN A 27 4.14 -0.51 24.15
N VAL A 28 4.41 -1.82 24.18
CA VAL A 28 3.60 -2.84 23.50
C VAL A 28 2.21 -2.92 24.13
N HIS A 29 2.11 -2.94 25.47
CA HIS A 29 0.81 -2.95 26.16
C HIS A 29 0.00 -1.68 25.86
N ALA A 30 0.63 -0.50 25.87
CA ALA A 30 -0.01 0.76 25.50
C ALA A 30 -0.51 0.75 24.04
N ALA A 31 0.19 0.04 23.17
CA ALA A 31 -0.22 -0.17 21.78
C ALA A 31 -1.33 -1.24 21.63
N GLY A 32 -1.71 -1.95 22.69
CA GLY A 32 -2.73 -3.00 22.68
C GLY A 32 -2.21 -4.38 22.24
N GLY A 33 -0.90 -4.60 22.26
CA GLY A 33 -0.26 -5.90 22.05
C GLY A 33 -0.07 -6.69 23.35
N SER A 34 0.29 -7.95 23.22
CA SER A 34 0.78 -8.78 24.34
C SER A 34 2.30 -8.93 24.25
N PHE A 35 2.98 -8.89 25.38
CA PHE A 35 4.45 -8.97 25.45
C PHE A 35 4.88 -10.17 26.28
N ILE A 36 5.83 -10.94 25.75
CA ILE A 36 6.43 -12.10 26.40
C ILE A 36 7.95 -11.96 26.32
N SER A 37 8.61 -12.03 27.46
CA SER A 37 10.08 -12.05 27.51
C SER A 37 10.58 -13.37 28.08
N TYR A 38 11.59 -13.89 27.43
CA TYR A 38 12.36 -15.04 27.89
C TYR A 38 13.73 -14.58 28.35
N ALA A 39 14.27 -15.21 29.35
CA ALA A 39 15.61 -14.93 29.85
C ALA A 39 16.58 -16.00 29.35
N ASN A 40 17.50 -15.58 28.50
CA ASN A 40 18.68 -16.36 28.09
C ASN A 40 18.36 -17.74 27.46
N LEU A 41 17.30 -17.78 26.63
CA LEU A 41 17.05 -18.96 25.81
C LEU A 41 18.09 -19.07 24.69
N ILE A 42 18.56 -20.27 24.40
CA ILE A 42 19.33 -20.53 23.18
C ILE A 42 18.45 -20.28 21.94
N SER A 43 19.07 -19.86 20.84
CA SER A 43 18.35 -19.42 19.64
C SER A 43 17.39 -20.48 19.10
N VAL A 44 17.71 -21.76 19.21
CA VAL A 44 16.88 -22.88 18.77
C VAL A 44 15.63 -23.03 19.63
N GLU A 45 15.75 -22.98 20.95
CA GLU A 45 14.60 -23.04 21.87
C GLU A 45 13.69 -21.84 21.73
N PHE A 46 14.27 -20.66 21.51
CA PHE A 46 13.51 -19.45 21.25
C PHE A 46 12.72 -19.55 19.94
N LEU A 47 13.31 -20.09 18.87
CA LEU A 47 12.62 -20.35 17.61
C LEU A 47 11.45 -21.32 17.78
N ASP A 48 11.56 -22.34 18.63
CA ASP A 48 10.45 -23.25 18.94
C ASP A 48 9.25 -22.50 19.53
N ARG A 49 9.50 -21.57 20.45
CA ARG A 49 8.44 -20.74 21.02
C ARG A 49 7.79 -19.82 19.96
N VAL A 50 8.61 -19.23 19.11
CA VAL A 50 8.09 -18.40 18.00
C VAL A 50 7.22 -19.22 17.05
N ILE A 51 7.66 -20.43 16.66
CA ILE A 51 6.90 -21.34 15.78
C ILE A 51 5.58 -21.79 16.46
N GLU A 52 5.61 -22.10 17.75
CA GLU A 52 4.42 -22.44 18.55
C GLU A 52 3.38 -21.30 18.47
N TYR A 53 3.81 -20.05 18.71
CA TYR A 53 2.90 -18.90 18.68
C TYR A 53 2.40 -18.57 17.29
N LEU A 54 3.16 -18.85 16.22
CA LEU A 54 2.71 -18.67 14.85
C LEU A 54 1.52 -19.55 14.46
N SER A 55 1.31 -20.67 15.17
CA SER A 55 0.13 -21.51 14.98
C SER A 55 -1.18 -20.82 15.43
N GLU A 56 -1.08 -19.85 16.34
CA GLU A 56 -2.21 -19.08 16.86
C GLU A 56 -2.43 -17.76 16.08
N GLY A 57 -1.41 -17.27 15.40
CA GLY A 57 -1.49 -16.02 14.63
C GLY A 57 -0.12 -15.38 14.35
N PRO A 58 -0.10 -14.17 13.75
CA PRO A 58 1.14 -13.47 13.49
C PRO A 58 1.86 -13.07 14.80
N VAL A 59 3.18 -13.17 14.79
CA VAL A 59 4.06 -12.88 15.94
C VAL A 59 5.07 -11.81 15.56
N ALA A 60 5.41 -10.93 16.47
CA ALA A 60 6.56 -10.05 16.31
C ALA A 60 7.70 -10.50 17.23
N VAL A 61 8.93 -10.41 16.74
CA VAL A 61 10.14 -10.62 17.52
C VAL A 61 10.86 -9.29 17.61
N VAL A 62 11.27 -8.93 18.83
CA VAL A 62 12.00 -7.69 19.11
C VAL A 62 13.33 -7.98 19.78
N ASP A 63 14.37 -7.24 19.38
CA ASP A 63 15.70 -7.31 19.98
C ASP A 63 15.74 -6.51 21.29
N GLN A 64 16.58 -6.95 22.24
CA GLN A 64 16.75 -6.28 23.52
C GLN A 64 17.27 -4.85 23.38
N GLY A 65 18.07 -4.58 22.37
CA GLY A 65 18.62 -3.25 22.04
C GLY A 65 17.72 -2.36 21.20
N PHE A 66 16.51 -2.80 20.84
CA PHE A 66 15.61 -2.00 20.03
C PHE A 66 15.05 -0.80 20.80
N VAL A 67 15.25 0.40 20.26
CA VAL A 67 14.81 1.66 20.88
C VAL A 67 13.94 2.44 19.91
N THR A 68 12.74 2.83 20.35
CA THR A 68 11.84 3.65 19.55
C THR A 68 10.82 4.42 20.42
N GLY A 69 10.20 5.45 19.85
CA GLY A 69 9.12 6.19 20.50
C GLY A 69 7.77 5.46 20.43
N GLN A 70 6.82 5.88 21.29
CA GLN A 70 5.50 5.26 21.38
C GLN A 70 4.72 5.32 20.06
N ALA A 71 4.82 6.44 19.31
CA ALA A 71 4.14 6.58 18.02
C ALA A 71 4.59 5.52 16.98
N MET A 72 5.87 5.16 17.00
CA MET A 72 6.36 4.10 16.12
C MET A 72 5.96 2.71 16.63
N MET A 73 6.01 2.46 17.95
CA MET A 73 5.54 1.21 18.54
C MET A 73 4.05 0.96 18.26
N ASP A 74 3.20 1.98 18.35
CA ASP A 74 1.79 1.90 17.95
C ASP A 74 1.64 1.44 16.49
N ALA A 75 2.54 1.92 15.61
CA ALA A 75 2.54 1.51 14.22
C ALA A 75 2.94 0.05 14.01
N LEU A 76 3.93 -0.40 14.76
CA LEU A 76 4.47 -1.75 14.65
C LEU A 76 3.46 -2.78 15.16
N VAL A 77 2.77 -2.48 16.24
CA VAL A 77 1.82 -3.38 16.89
C VAL A 77 0.45 -3.38 16.18
N ARG A 78 -0.10 -2.19 15.89
CA ARG A 78 -1.44 -2.06 15.29
C ARG A 78 -1.46 -2.16 13.78
N GLY A 79 -0.30 -2.05 13.11
CA GLY A 79 -0.22 -2.15 11.65
C GLY A 79 -0.72 -3.50 11.13
N HIS A 80 -1.49 -3.48 10.04
CA HIS A 80 -1.91 -4.70 9.35
C HIS A 80 -0.95 -5.00 8.21
N TRP A 81 -0.30 -6.15 8.30
CA TRP A 81 0.67 -6.63 7.33
C TRP A 81 0.27 -8.05 6.90
N ASN A 82 0.01 -8.24 5.62
CA ASN A 82 -0.36 -9.55 5.07
C ASN A 82 0.85 -10.49 4.89
N VAL A 83 2.04 -9.94 4.97
CA VAL A 83 3.32 -10.66 4.84
C VAL A 83 4.25 -10.28 6.00
N SER A 84 5.33 -11.01 6.16
CA SER A 84 6.35 -10.66 7.16
C SER A 84 6.95 -9.28 6.87
N ALA A 85 7.28 -8.53 7.92
CA ALA A 85 7.73 -7.15 7.79
C ALA A 85 8.79 -6.82 8.85
N ALA A 86 9.87 -6.13 8.45
CA ALA A 86 10.97 -5.78 9.34
C ALA A 86 11.30 -4.29 9.31
N VAL A 87 11.82 -3.79 10.42
CA VAL A 87 12.29 -2.41 10.54
C VAL A 87 13.74 -2.34 10.07
N VAL A 88 13.98 -1.52 9.04
CA VAL A 88 15.32 -1.30 8.47
C VAL A 88 15.55 0.17 8.19
N LYS A 89 16.81 0.63 8.32
CA LYS A 89 17.25 2.01 8.08
C LYS A 89 18.32 2.02 6.98
N PRO A 90 18.33 2.96 6.03
CA PRO A 90 19.43 3.11 5.09
C PRO A 90 20.77 3.30 5.83
N SER A 91 21.78 2.54 5.44
CA SER A 91 23.13 2.60 6.01
C SER A 91 24.18 2.24 4.97
N THR A 92 25.32 2.93 5.03
CA THR A 92 26.50 2.62 4.20
C THR A 92 27.41 1.57 4.85
N GLU A 93 27.40 1.48 6.17
CA GLU A 93 28.22 0.57 6.96
C GLU A 93 27.35 -0.11 8.03
N PRO A 94 26.45 -1.03 7.64
CA PRO A 94 25.56 -1.67 8.58
C PRO A 94 26.23 -2.78 9.38
N THR A 95 26.01 -2.82 10.70
CA THR A 95 26.39 -3.94 11.58
C THR A 95 25.50 -5.16 11.34
N HIS A 96 24.21 -4.93 11.08
CA HIS A 96 23.24 -5.96 10.71
C HIS A 96 22.78 -5.74 9.28
N PRO A 97 23.55 -6.21 8.27
CA PRO A 97 23.39 -5.81 6.89
C PRO A 97 22.15 -6.41 6.24
N ALA A 98 21.43 -5.58 5.48
CA ALA A 98 20.38 -5.99 4.58
C ALA A 98 20.50 -5.27 3.23
N ARG A 99 20.13 -5.96 2.15
CA ARG A 99 19.93 -5.34 0.86
C ARG A 99 18.42 -5.25 0.59
N VAL A 100 17.95 -4.02 0.35
CA VAL A 100 16.54 -3.72 0.11
C VAL A 100 16.35 -3.28 -1.33
N THR A 101 15.37 -3.88 -2.00
CA THR A 101 14.95 -3.51 -3.36
C THR A 101 13.42 -3.38 -3.35
N HIS A 102 12.89 -2.28 -3.87
CA HIS A 102 11.44 -2.05 -3.94
C HIS A 102 10.67 -2.27 -2.61
N LYS A 103 11.26 -1.81 -1.50
CA LYS A 103 10.72 -1.97 -0.13
C LYS A 103 10.69 -3.42 0.39
N GLN A 104 11.43 -4.30 -0.20
CA GLN A 104 11.56 -5.68 0.24
C GLN A 104 13.01 -6.00 0.56
N ILE A 105 13.23 -6.79 1.59
CA ILE A 105 14.54 -7.35 1.92
C ILE A 105 14.78 -8.53 0.98
N VAL A 106 15.75 -8.37 0.09
CA VAL A 106 16.14 -9.40 -0.90
C VAL A 106 17.37 -10.20 -0.46
N SER A 107 18.13 -9.67 0.49
CA SER A 107 19.24 -10.36 1.13
C SER A 107 19.41 -9.84 2.55
N ALA A 108 19.67 -10.71 3.49
CA ALA A 108 19.91 -10.37 4.89
C ALA A 108 21.18 -11.09 5.39
N GLY A 109 21.93 -10.41 6.26
CA GLY A 109 23.14 -10.93 6.85
C GLY A 109 22.94 -11.51 8.24
N SER A 110 23.87 -12.36 8.66
CA SER A 110 24.02 -12.84 10.02
C SER A 110 25.50 -13.08 10.28
N SER A 111 25.85 -13.60 11.46
CA SER A 111 27.25 -14.01 11.78
C SER A 111 27.87 -14.92 10.73
N GLU A 112 27.06 -15.74 10.03
CA GLU A 112 27.49 -16.70 9.02
C GLU A 112 27.16 -16.29 7.57
N HIS A 113 26.33 -15.28 7.38
CA HIS A 113 25.83 -14.88 6.06
C HIS A 113 26.25 -13.45 5.74
N LYS A 114 27.10 -13.30 4.73
CA LYS A 114 27.52 -11.99 4.22
C LYS A 114 26.59 -11.49 3.13
N VAL A 115 26.29 -10.20 3.17
CA VAL A 115 25.50 -9.51 2.14
C VAL A 115 26.43 -8.69 1.26
N SER A 116 26.44 -8.96 -0.04
CA SER A 116 27.15 -8.11 -1.00
C SER A 116 26.39 -6.81 -1.22
N ALA A 117 27.08 -5.69 -1.23
CA ALA A 117 26.51 -4.33 -1.40
C ALA A 117 25.26 -4.09 -0.51
N PRO A 118 25.42 -4.11 0.82
CA PRO A 118 24.33 -3.80 1.72
C PRO A 118 23.86 -2.36 1.52
N THR A 119 22.56 -2.13 1.67
CA THR A 119 21.94 -0.81 1.48
C THR A 119 21.27 -0.31 2.75
N HIS A 120 21.00 -1.22 3.68
CA HIS A 120 20.26 -0.95 4.92
C HIS A 120 20.82 -1.75 6.07
N GLN A 121 20.52 -1.27 7.29
CA GLN A 121 20.74 -1.95 8.55
C GLN A 121 19.41 -2.43 9.13
N MET A 122 19.35 -3.65 9.62
CA MET A 122 18.21 -4.18 10.38
C MET A 122 18.24 -3.65 11.81
N LEU A 123 17.11 -3.14 12.30
CA LEU A 123 17.03 -2.45 13.59
C LEU A 123 16.49 -3.31 14.74
N GLY A 124 16.31 -4.60 14.51
CA GLY A 124 15.95 -5.49 15.61
C GLY A 124 14.43 -5.59 15.89
N PHE A 125 13.58 -5.35 14.91
CA PHE A 125 12.16 -5.67 14.98
C PHE A 125 11.70 -6.33 13.70
N ILE A 126 11.09 -7.51 13.84
CA ILE A 126 10.46 -8.24 12.72
C ILE A 126 9.08 -8.76 13.14
N ARG A 127 8.08 -8.51 12.32
CA ARG A 127 6.77 -9.14 12.40
C ARG A 127 6.70 -10.28 11.40
N ILE A 128 6.30 -11.44 11.86
CA ILE A 128 6.27 -12.71 11.12
C ILE A 128 4.81 -13.05 10.83
N SER A 129 4.49 -13.31 9.56
CA SER A 129 3.16 -13.75 9.16
C SER A 129 2.94 -15.23 9.52
N SER A 130 1.69 -15.59 9.83
CA SER A 130 1.30 -16.99 10.17
C SER A 130 1.06 -17.87 8.93
N ASP A 131 1.85 -17.70 7.87
CA ASP A 131 1.78 -18.54 6.67
C ASP A 131 2.51 -19.88 6.90
N VAL A 132 1.97 -20.96 6.34
CA VAL A 132 2.56 -22.32 6.42
C VAL A 132 3.99 -22.34 5.88
N LYS A 133 4.28 -21.61 4.79
CA LYS A 133 5.64 -21.51 4.23
C LYS A 133 6.61 -20.83 5.20
N VAL A 134 6.13 -19.84 5.95
CA VAL A 134 6.93 -19.13 6.95
C VAL A 134 7.29 -20.05 8.11
N SER A 135 6.33 -20.83 8.62
CA SER A 135 6.58 -21.81 9.68
C SER A 135 7.56 -22.90 9.22
N ALA A 136 7.43 -23.38 7.99
CA ALA A 136 8.35 -24.35 7.41
C ALA A 136 9.77 -23.77 7.26
N ALA A 137 9.90 -22.50 6.85
CA ALA A 137 11.19 -21.83 6.74
C ALA A 137 11.90 -21.70 8.11
N LEU A 138 11.16 -21.40 9.17
CA LEU A 138 11.71 -21.32 10.51
C LEU A 138 12.08 -22.70 11.08
N GLN A 139 11.32 -23.74 10.74
CA GLN A 139 11.68 -25.12 11.09
C GLN A 139 12.98 -25.56 10.43
N GLN A 140 13.14 -25.28 9.14
CA GLN A 140 14.39 -25.54 8.42
C GLN A 140 15.56 -24.75 9.01
N ALA A 141 15.34 -23.50 9.41
CA ALA A 141 16.33 -22.69 10.12
C ALA A 141 16.77 -23.36 11.43
N LYS A 142 15.82 -23.85 12.21
CA LYS A 142 16.09 -24.54 13.47
C LYS A 142 17.00 -25.75 13.26
N GLU A 143 16.70 -26.61 12.26
CA GLU A 143 17.51 -27.78 11.94
C GLU A 143 18.95 -27.40 11.54
N TYR A 144 19.09 -26.35 10.74
CA TYR A 144 20.40 -25.85 10.33
C TYR A 144 21.24 -25.36 11.54
N PHE A 145 20.61 -24.55 12.42
CA PHE A 145 21.31 -23.94 13.56
C PHE A 145 21.51 -24.88 14.75
N SER A 146 20.75 -25.96 14.85
CA SER A 146 21.03 -27.03 15.84
C SER A 146 22.41 -27.67 15.64
N ASN A 147 22.97 -27.54 14.44
CA ASN A 147 24.29 -28.07 14.06
C ASN A 147 25.37 -26.97 13.97
N SER A 148 25.04 -25.70 14.22
CA SER A 148 25.98 -24.58 14.15
C SER A 148 26.74 -24.41 15.47
N THR A 149 28.01 -24.07 15.39
CA THR A 149 28.87 -23.79 16.56
C THR A 149 28.75 -22.36 17.07
N ASN A 150 28.18 -21.45 16.29
CA ASN A 150 28.00 -20.06 16.64
C ASN A 150 26.52 -19.76 16.95
N GLU A 151 26.24 -19.07 18.04
CA GLU A 151 24.88 -18.54 18.30
C GLU A 151 24.66 -17.22 17.53
N PRO A 152 23.90 -17.23 16.45
CA PRO A 152 23.57 -16.03 15.70
C PRO A 152 22.51 -15.20 16.43
N ASN A 153 22.48 -13.89 16.16
CA ASN A 153 21.35 -13.08 16.60
C ASN A 153 20.04 -13.61 16.02
N THR A 154 19.06 -13.82 16.88
CA THR A 154 17.81 -14.52 16.52
C THR A 154 17.01 -13.79 15.44
N ILE A 155 17.00 -12.44 15.43
CA ILE A 155 16.24 -11.67 14.43
C ILE A 155 16.91 -11.73 13.06
N ASP A 156 18.23 -11.62 13.04
CA ASP A 156 19.01 -11.73 11.81
C ASP A 156 18.81 -13.12 11.21
N LEU A 157 18.82 -14.15 12.05
CA LEU A 157 18.57 -15.53 11.69
C LEU A 157 17.16 -15.72 11.07
N ILE A 158 16.12 -15.24 11.76
CA ILE A 158 14.74 -15.30 11.26
C ILE A 158 14.66 -14.61 9.91
N THR A 159 15.23 -13.41 9.78
CA THR A 159 15.18 -12.64 8.54
C THR A 159 15.89 -13.37 7.39
N VAL A 160 17.09 -13.90 7.63
CA VAL A 160 17.84 -14.68 6.64
C VAL A 160 17.04 -15.91 6.20
N SER A 161 16.45 -16.63 7.14
CA SER A 161 15.70 -17.86 6.87
C SER A 161 14.47 -17.59 6.01
N LEU A 162 13.71 -16.55 6.32
CA LEU A 162 12.55 -16.14 5.53
C LEU A 162 12.96 -15.73 4.12
N VAL A 163 14.00 -14.90 3.98
CA VAL A 163 14.49 -14.46 2.66
C VAL A 163 14.96 -15.64 1.83
N ARG A 164 15.70 -16.60 2.40
CA ARG A 164 16.21 -17.78 1.70
C ARG A 164 15.14 -18.77 1.30
N ALA A 165 14.09 -18.88 2.10
CA ALA A 165 12.90 -19.67 1.76
C ALA A 165 11.96 -18.96 0.76
N ALA A 166 12.36 -17.82 0.22
CA ALA A 166 11.54 -16.97 -0.64
C ALA A 166 10.21 -16.52 0.01
N CYS A 167 10.17 -16.43 1.34
CA CYS A 167 9.08 -15.78 2.05
C CYS A 167 9.28 -14.26 1.99
N PRO A 168 8.30 -13.48 1.50
CA PRO A 168 8.47 -12.04 1.36
C PRO A 168 8.60 -11.36 2.73
N VAL A 169 9.66 -10.55 2.88
CA VAL A 169 9.86 -9.69 4.05
C VAL A 169 9.91 -8.24 3.56
N ILE A 170 8.87 -7.47 3.84
CA ILE A 170 8.79 -6.06 3.45
C ILE A 170 9.40 -5.15 4.51
N THR A 171 9.81 -3.95 4.08
CA THR A 171 10.35 -2.95 4.99
C THR A 171 9.24 -2.10 5.61
N ILE A 172 9.30 -1.88 6.92
CA ILE A 172 8.40 -0.99 7.63
C ILE A 172 8.97 0.44 7.57
N PRO A 173 8.20 1.43 7.10
CA PRO A 173 8.65 2.82 7.07
C PRO A 173 8.90 3.36 8.47
N ILE A 174 10.08 3.90 8.71
CA ILE A 174 10.45 4.52 9.98
C ILE A 174 9.91 5.96 10.03
N THR A 175 9.32 6.29 11.17
CA THR A 175 8.95 7.67 11.52
C THR A 175 9.44 7.97 12.93
N GLY A 176 10.18 9.06 13.09
CA GLY A 176 10.85 9.37 14.35
C GLY A 176 12.15 8.58 14.54
N ILE A 177 12.58 8.51 15.77
CA ILE A 177 13.80 7.80 16.16
C ILE A 177 13.49 6.31 16.27
N CYS A 178 14.30 5.51 15.61
CA CYS A 178 14.24 4.07 15.67
C CYS A 178 15.66 3.53 15.43
N GLU A 179 16.24 2.94 16.47
CA GLU A 179 17.64 2.52 16.51
C GLU A 179 17.77 1.15 17.17
N ARG A 180 18.94 0.55 17.03
CA ARG A 180 19.34 -0.68 17.71
C ARG A 180 20.66 -0.44 18.42
N ALA A 181 20.67 -0.63 19.73
CA ALA A 181 21.84 -0.50 20.56
C ALA A 181 22.52 -1.87 20.73
N GLU A 182 23.83 -1.92 20.53
CA GLU A 182 24.66 -3.10 20.77
C GLU A 182 25.25 -3.09 22.18
N VAL A 183 25.41 -1.89 22.76
CA VAL A 183 25.98 -1.67 24.09
C VAL A 183 25.13 -0.70 24.90
N VAL A 184 25.26 -0.78 26.23
CA VAL A 184 24.43 0.03 27.15
C VAL A 184 24.64 1.54 27.00
N SER A 185 25.84 1.98 26.62
CA SER A 185 26.09 3.41 26.36
C SER A 185 25.28 3.97 25.18
N GLU A 186 25.15 3.20 24.10
CA GLU A 186 24.30 3.54 22.96
C GLU A 186 22.83 3.50 23.36
N LEU A 187 22.41 2.50 24.15
CA LEU A 187 21.06 2.39 24.66
C LEU A 187 20.62 3.65 25.40
N LEU A 188 21.44 4.12 26.33
CA LEU A 188 21.17 5.34 27.12
C LEU A 188 21.12 6.59 26.23
N HIS A 189 22.00 6.66 25.22
CA HIS A 189 21.99 7.75 24.25
C HIS A 189 20.68 7.78 23.46
N PHE A 190 20.29 6.66 22.84
CA PHE A 190 19.08 6.57 22.04
C PHE A 190 17.80 6.76 22.88
N GLN A 191 17.77 6.26 24.12
CA GLN A 191 16.66 6.54 25.04
C GLN A 191 16.51 8.03 25.35
N SER A 192 17.63 8.74 25.54
CA SER A 192 17.62 10.19 25.73
C SER A 192 17.09 10.93 24.50
N GLU A 193 17.51 10.53 23.30
CA GLU A 193 17.02 11.11 22.06
C GLU A 193 15.50 10.88 21.89
N VAL A 194 15.00 9.67 22.15
CA VAL A 194 13.57 9.36 22.12
C VAL A 194 12.80 10.17 23.16
N GLY A 195 13.35 10.35 24.37
CA GLY A 195 12.76 11.18 25.43
C GLY A 195 12.59 12.65 25.04
N ASN A 196 13.49 13.17 24.21
CA ASN A 196 13.44 14.54 23.68
C ASN A 196 12.55 14.68 22.41
N GLN A 197 12.07 13.58 21.85
CA GLN A 197 11.27 13.58 20.63
C GLN A 197 9.83 14.05 20.90
N ASN A 198 9.31 14.91 20.03
CA ASN A 198 7.91 15.30 20.07
C ASN A 198 7.02 14.24 19.41
N GLU A 199 6.40 13.39 20.21
CA GLU A 199 5.53 12.29 19.76
C GLU A 199 4.35 12.75 18.90
N GLN A 200 3.76 13.92 19.17
CA GLN A 200 2.66 14.45 18.35
C GLN A 200 3.14 14.84 16.95
N GLU A 201 4.35 15.38 16.85
CA GLU A 201 4.94 15.72 15.56
C GLU A 201 5.23 14.44 14.75
N VAL A 202 5.75 13.40 15.38
CA VAL A 202 5.99 12.09 14.76
C VAL A 202 4.69 11.49 14.25
N ARG A 203 3.63 11.45 15.07
CA ARG A 203 2.29 10.98 14.65
C ARG A 203 1.76 11.79 13.46
N THR A 204 1.94 13.09 13.49
CA THR A 204 1.49 13.97 12.41
C THR A 204 2.28 13.73 11.11
N LYS A 205 3.62 13.61 11.19
CA LYS A 205 4.46 13.29 10.03
C LYS A 205 4.08 11.93 9.42
N ARG A 206 3.81 10.93 10.26
CA ARG A 206 3.39 9.60 9.82
C ARG A 206 2.01 9.60 9.16
N ALA A 207 1.10 10.46 9.62
CA ALA A 207 -0.23 10.58 9.04
C ALA A 207 -0.21 11.07 7.58
N LEU A 208 0.83 11.78 7.17
CA LEU A 208 0.94 12.35 5.83
C LEU A 208 1.39 11.29 4.80
N ARG A 209 0.73 11.27 3.65
CA ARG A 209 1.22 10.55 2.47
C ARG A 209 2.30 11.37 1.77
N THR A 210 3.40 10.73 1.39
CA THR A 210 4.52 11.38 0.67
C THR A 210 4.39 11.29 -0.85
N ASN A 211 3.48 10.47 -1.37
CA ASN A 211 3.38 10.16 -2.80
C ASN A 211 2.09 10.68 -3.46
N ASP A 212 1.57 11.81 -3.03
CA ASP A 212 0.37 12.43 -3.60
C ASP A 212 0.66 13.24 -4.87
N GLY A 213 -0.42 13.62 -5.60
CA GLY A 213 -0.36 14.55 -6.73
C GLY A 213 0.11 15.95 -6.32
N PHE A 214 0.35 16.81 -7.31
CA PHE A 214 0.82 18.17 -7.09
C PHE A 214 -0.20 18.99 -6.29
N TYR A 215 -1.45 19.05 -6.78
CA TYR A 215 -2.52 19.79 -6.13
C TYR A 215 -2.83 19.26 -4.72
N SER A 216 -2.87 17.94 -4.57
CA SER A 216 -3.06 17.30 -3.27
C SER A 216 -1.97 17.69 -2.28
N THR A 217 -0.69 17.67 -2.70
CA THR A 217 0.44 17.96 -1.81
C THR A 217 0.45 19.42 -1.35
N PHE A 218 0.24 20.36 -2.28
CA PHE A 218 0.43 21.79 -1.99
C PHE A 218 -0.82 22.49 -1.43
N VAL A 219 -2.02 21.97 -1.75
CA VAL A 219 -3.29 22.60 -1.35
C VAL A 219 -4.09 21.70 -0.41
N LEU A 220 -4.50 20.50 -0.89
CA LEU A 220 -5.47 19.69 -0.15
C LEU A 220 -4.89 19.23 1.20
N ARG A 221 -3.63 18.78 1.26
CA ARG A 221 -3.02 18.31 2.52
C ARG A 221 -2.85 19.38 3.58
N LYS A 222 -2.73 20.66 3.19
CA LYS A 222 -2.69 21.75 4.16
C LYS A 222 -4.04 21.96 4.83
N LEU A 223 -5.13 21.78 4.08
CA LEU A 223 -6.49 21.94 4.57
C LEU A 223 -6.98 20.68 5.30
N SER A 224 -6.75 19.48 4.72
CA SER A 224 -7.18 18.22 5.33
C SER A 224 -6.54 17.99 6.69
N ARG A 225 -5.28 18.40 6.90
CA ARG A 225 -4.64 18.33 8.22
C ARG A 225 -5.43 19.04 9.32
N LYS A 226 -6.03 20.22 9.03
CA LYS A 226 -6.85 20.94 10.00
C LYS A 226 -8.12 20.15 10.32
N VAL A 227 -8.75 19.57 9.30
CA VAL A 227 -9.94 18.72 9.44
C VAL A 227 -9.58 17.45 10.23
N SER A 228 -8.47 16.80 9.90
CA SER A 228 -7.99 15.60 10.60
C SER A 228 -7.76 15.85 12.08
N MET A 229 -7.04 16.92 12.42
CA MET A 229 -6.77 17.26 13.82
C MET A 229 -8.05 17.63 14.59
N TYR A 230 -9.01 18.30 13.94
CA TYR A 230 -10.32 18.56 14.51
C TYR A 230 -11.10 17.24 14.76
N SER A 231 -11.10 16.35 13.76
CA SER A 231 -11.77 15.04 13.85
C SER A 231 -11.18 14.16 14.95
N VAL A 232 -9.85 14.13 15.08
CA VAL A 232 -9.16 13.40 16.18
C VAL A 232 -9.59 13.95 17.54
N LYS A 233 -9.62 15.29 17.71
CA LYS A 233 -10.06 15.93 18.98
C LYS A 233 -11.52 15.62 19.33
N ARG A 234 -12.37 15.39 18.32
CA ARG A 234 -13.79 15.05 18.49
C ARG A 234 -14.04 13.54 18.60
N GLY A 235 -12.99 12.70 18.47
CA GLY A 235 -13.12 11.24 18.49
C GLY A 235 -13.82 10.66 17.27
N TRP A 236 -13.83 11.36 16.13
CA TRP A 236 -14.42 10.83 14.90
C TRP A 236 -13.59 9.67 14.37
N THR A 237 -14.27 8.60 13.95
CA THR A 237 -13.63 7.46 13.32
C THR A 237 -13.35 7.74 11.84
N PRO A 238 -12.33 7.09 11.23
CA PRO A 238 -12.07 7.19 9.80
C PRO A 238 -13.31 6.91 8.95
N ASN A 239 -14.05 5.85 9.25
CA ASN A 239 -15.25 5.45 8.50
C ASN A 239 -16.36 6.52 8.54
N GLN A 240 -16.53 7.21 9.68
CA GLN A 240 -17.50 8.34 9.77
C GLN A 240 -17.11 9.49 8.86
N ILE A 241 -15.80 9.78 8.73
CA ILE A 241 -15.29 10.83 7.85
C ILE A 241 -15.52 10.43 6.38
N THR A 242 -15.22 9.18 6.00
CA THR A 242 -15.48 8.65 4.66
C THR A 242 -16.96 8.76 4.28
N VAL A 243 -17.87 8.34 5.17
CA VAL A 243 -19.33 8.45 4.92
C VAL A 243 -19.78 9.91 4.82
N THR A 244 -19.22 10.80 5.63
CA THR A 244 -19.53 12.24 5.56
C THR A 244 -19.10 12.83 4.21
N SER A 245 -17.91 12.46 3.71
CA SER A 245 -17.44 12.90 2.39
C SER A 245 -18.31 12.36 1.26
N LEU A 246 -18.80 11.12 1.38
CA LEU A 246 -19.73 10.52 0.42
C LEU A 246 -21.06 11.27 0.36
N ILE A 247 -21.68 11.52 1.53
CA ILE A 247 -22.96 12.24 1.59
C ILE A 247 -22.81 13.61 0.94
N LEU A 248 -21.73 14.34 1.26
CA LEU A 248 -21.48 15.64 0.65
C LEU A 248 -21.31 15.55 -0.87
N ALA A 249 -20.60 14.55 -1.38
CA ALA A 249 -20.44 14.36 -2.83
C ALA A 249 -21.77 14.03 -3.53
N LEU A 250 -22.66 13.26 -2.88
CA LEU A 250 -24.00 13.00 -3.42
C LEU A 250 -24.87 14.26 -3.45
N ILE A 251 -24.79 15.12 -2.42
CA ILE A 251 -25.42 16.44 -2.42
C ILE A 251 -24.88 17.28 -3.58
N VAL A 252 -23.57 17.32 -3.76
CA VAL A 252 -22.91 18.03 -4.87
C VAL A 252 -23.36 17.50 -6.23
N SER A 253 -23.50 16.19 -6.39
CA SER A 253 -24.07 15.60 -7.61
C SER A 253 -25.50 16.10 -7.87
N GLY A 254 -26.33 16.20 -6.83
CA GLY A 254 -27.66 16.79 -6.91
C GLY A 254 -27.63 18.27 -7.31
N LEU A 255 -26.68 19.06 -6.79
CA LEU A 255 -26.50 20.47 -7.19
C LEU A 255 -26.14 20.58 -8.68
N PHE A 256 -25.24 19.75 -9.18
CA PHE A 256 -24.88 19.71 -10.60
C PHE A 256 -26.05 19.25 -11.49
N ALA A 257 -26.88 18.34 -10.99
CA ALA A 257 -28.04 17.83 -11.72
C ALA A 257 -29.10 18.91 -12.01
N THR A 258 -29.10 20.02 -11.30
CA THR A 258 -30.02 21.14 -11.56
C THR A 258 -29.69 21.88 -12.86
N GLY A 259 -28.44 21.83 -13.35
CA GLY A 259 -28.00 22.62 -14.49
C GLY A 259 -28.04 24.14 -14.29
N TRP A 260 -28.35 24.61 -13.06
CA TRP A 260 -28.46 26.05 -12.75
C TRP A 260 -27.11 26.60 -12.24
N TRP A 261 -26.62 27.67 -12.91
CA TRP A 261 -25.27 28.18 -12.67
C TRP A 261 -24.92 28.49 -11.19
N PRO A 262 -25.75 29.17 -10.39
CA PRO A 262 -25.42 29.40 -8.97
C PRO A 262 -25.20 28.09 -8.20
N LEU A 263 -25.99 27.05 -8.47
CA LEU A 263 -25.82 25.73 -7.85
C LEU A 263 -24.61 24.97 -8.41
N MET A 264 -24.24 25.22 -9.68
CA MET A 264 -22.96 24.71 -10.23
C MET A 264 -21.75 25.30 -9.48
N ILE A 265 -21.77 26.60 -9.13
CA ILE A 265 -20.72 27.23 -8.31
C ILE A 265 -20.71 26.63 -6.90
N ALA A 266 -21.87 26.49 -6.25
CA ALA A 266 -21.98 25.85 -4.96
C ALA A 266 -21.45 24.40 -4.99
N GLY A 267 -21.79 23.66 -6.04
CA GLY A 267 -21.29 22.32 -6.28
C GLY A 267 -19.75 22.29 -6.48
N ALA A 268 -19.20 23.24 -7.24
CA ALA A 268 -17.74 23.36 -7.44
C ALA A 268 -16.97 23.55 -6.13
N ILE A 269 -17.51 24.36 -5.21
CA ILE A 269 -16.95 24.51 -3.87
C ILE A 269 -17.15 23.22 -3.06
N GLY A 270 -18.35 22.61 -3.14
CA GLY A 270 -18.68 21.37 -2.45
C GLY A 270 -17.78 20.20 -2.84
N VAL A 271 -17.39 20.10 -4.14
CA VAL A 271 -16.39 19.13 -4.62
C VAL A 271 -15.08 19.28 -3.83
N GLN A 272 -14.57 20.51 -3.67
CA GLN A 272 -13.31 20.74 -2.96
C GLN A 272 -13.43 20.43 -1.47
N VAL A 273 -14.54 20.77 -0.85
CA VAL A 273 -14.78 20.43 0.56
C VAL A 273 -14.87 18.91 0.74
N SER A 274 -15.56 18.20 -0.14
CA SER A 274 -15.69 16.76 -0.08
C SER A 274 -14.33 16.06 -0.16
N ILE A 275 -13.45 16.44 -1.10
CA ILE A 275 -12.11 15.80 -1.22
C ILE A 275 -11.19 16.18 -0.05
N ILE A 276 -11.34 17.36 0.55
CA ILE A 276 -10.59 17.74 1.75
C ILE A 276 -10.98 16.85 2.94
N ILE A 277 -12.30 16.63 3.13
CA ILE A 277 -12.82 15.72 4.17
C ILE A 277 -12.34 14.30 3.90
N ASP A 278 -12.41 13.85 2.67
CA ASP A 278 -11.96 12.54 2.23
C ASP A 278 -10.48 12.28 2.54
N CYS A 279 -9.61 13.22 2.22
CA CYS A 279 -8.20 13.13 2.58
C CYS A 279 -7.96 12.98 4.09
N ALA A 280 -8.89 13.48 4.92
CA ALA A 280 -8.75 13.44 6.36
C ALA A 280 -8.98 12.06 6.98
N ASP A 281 -9.79 11.17 6.36
CA ASP A 281 -10.07 9.84 6.90
C ASP A 281 -8.80 8.97 6.98
N GLY A 282 -8.04 8.90 5.90
CA GLY A 282 -6.77 8.19 5.88
C GLY A 282 -5.70 8.85 6.76
N GLU A 283 -5.73 10.18 6.94
CA GLU A 283 -4.84 10.87 7.89
C GLU A 283 -5.20 10.49 9.33
N VAL A 284 -6.48 10.49 9.69
CA VAL A 284 -6.96 10.07 11.02
C VAL A 284 -6.64 8.61 11.27
N ALA A 285 -6.89 7.71 10.29
CA ALA A 285 -6.55 6.30 10.40
C ALA A 285 -5.07 6.07 10.71
N ARG A 286 -4.18 6.77 9.99
CA ARG A 286 -2.73 6.67 10.21
C ARG A 286 -2.28 7.34 11.51
N TYR A 287 -2.90 8.46 11.89
CA TYR A 287 -2.58 9.17 13.13
C TYR A 287 -2.94 8.34 14.37
N THR A 288 -4.13 7.74 14.37
CA THR A 288 -4.65 6.93 15.48
C THR A 288 -4.13 5.49 15.46
N GLY A 289 -3.59 5.02 14.33
CA GLY A 289 -3.21 3.62 14.13
C GLY A 289 -4.40 2.68 13.94
N VAL A 290 -5.61 3.20 13.78
CA VAL A 290 -6.83 2.42 13.56
C VAL A 290 -7.06 2.28 12.06
N SER A 291 -6.57 1.20 11.49
CA SER A 291 -6.83 0.82 10.10
C SER A 291 -7.51 -0.54 10.06
N SER A 292 -8.43 -0.76 9.10
CA SER A 292 -9.09 -2.03 8.89
C SER A 292 -9.23 -2.34 7.41
N GLN A 293 -9.34 -3.63 7.04
CA GLN A 293 -9.61 -4.04 5.67
C GLN A 293 -10.95 -3.48 5.19
N PHE A 294 -11.98 -3.49 6.05
CA PHE A 294 -13.28 -2.89 5.76
C PHE A 294 -13.16 -1.39 5.51
N GLY A 295 -12.39 -0.65 6.31
CA GLY A 295 -12.16 0.78 6.11
C GLY A 295 -11.48 1.08 4.77
N ALA A 296 -10.48 0.29 4.38
CA ALA A 296 -9.80 0.43 3.10
C ALA A 296 -10.74 0.12 1.91
N TRP A 297 -11.58 -0.91 2.02
CA TRP A 297 -12.60 -1.22 1.03
C TRP A 297 -13.66 -0.11 0.94
N LEU A 298 -14.11 0.40 2.10
CA LEU A 298 -15.11 1.47 2.18
C LEU A 298 -14.59 2.75 1.49
N ASP A 299 -13.38 3.19 1.82
CA ASP A 299 -12.70 4.34 1.22
C ASP A 299 -12.61 4.18 -0.30
N ALA A 300 -12.04 3.07 -0.77
CA ALA A 300 -11.89 2.79 -2.18
C ALA A 300 -13.22 2.71 -2.95
N SER A 301 -14.26 2.13 -2.35
CA SER A 301 -15.58 1.99 -2.96
C SER A 301 -16.32 3.32 -3.02
N THR A 302 -16.30 4.09 -1.92
CA THR A 302 -16.95 5.40 -1.87
C THR A 302 -16.32 6.39 -2.83
N ASP A 303 -15.01 6.34 -3.05
CA ASP A 303 -14.32 7.16 -4.04
C ASP A 303 -14.90 6.99 -5.45
N ARG A 304 -15.21 5.76 -5.84
CA ARG A 304 -15.83 5.49 -7.16
C ARG A 304 -17.26 5.96 -7.20
N ILE A 305 -18.04 5.69 -6.14
CA ILE A 305 -19.43 6.16 -6.06
C ILE A 305 -19.49 7.69 -6.18
N LYS A 306 -18.64 8.42 -5.43
CA LYS A 306 -18.55 9.87 -5.49
C LYS A 306 -18.25 10.38 -6.90
N GLU A 307 -17.19 9.83 -7.52
CA GLU A 307 -16.73 10.26 -8.85
C GLU A 307 -17.80 10.01 -9.90
N TYR A 308 -18.41 8.83 -9.90
CA TYR A 308 -19.43 8.48 -10.88
C TYR A 308 -20.75 9.21 -10.64
N ALA A 309 -21.15 9.44 -9.39
CA ALA A 309 -22.32 10.28 -9.09
C ALA A 309 -22.13 11.72 -9.61
N ILE A 310 -20.94 12.29 -9.47
CA ILE A 310 -20.62 13.64 -10.00
C ILE A 310 -20.73 13.66 -11.54
N TYR A 311 -20.22 12.64 -12.24
CA TYR A 311 -20.38 12.56 -13.71
C TYR A 311 -21.85 12.47 -14.13
N ALA A 312 -22.64 11.68 -13.41
CA ALA A 312 -24.08 11.58 -13.64
C ALA A 312 -24.79 12.92 -13.41
N GLY A 313 -24.48 13.61 -12.31
CA GLY A 313 -25.05 14.93 -11.99
C GLY A 313 -24.76 15.96 -13.08
N LEU A 314 -23.50 16.01 -13.56
CA LEU A 314 -23.10 16.90 -14.66
C LEU A 314 -23.83 16.55 -15.97
N ALA A 315 -23.93 15.27 -16.33
CA ALA A 315 -24.61 14.84 -17.53
C ALA A 315 -26.13 15.10 -17.48
N PHE A 316 -26.75 14.85 -16.31
CA PHE A 316 -28.17 15.13 -16.09
C PHE A 316 -28.46 16.63 -16.14
N GLY A 317 -27.68 17.46 -15.45
CA GLY A 317 -27.84 18.92 -15.48
C GLY A 317 -27.63 19.50 -16.89
N ALA A 318 -26.70 18.95 -17.66
CA ALA A 318 -26.52 19.32 -19.06
C ALA A 318 -27.76 18.96 -19.90
N SER A 319 -28.41 17.81 -19.64
CA SER A 319 -29.62 17.41 -20.36
C SER A 319 -30.80 18.34 -20.12
N GLN A 320 -30.90 18.98 -18.96
CA GLN A 320 -31.91 20.03 -18.68
C GLN A 320 -31.74 21.26 -19.60
N ASN A 321 -30.52 21.48 -20.08
CA ASN A 321 -30.16 22.55 -20.99
C ASN A 321 -30.06 22.06 -22.46
N GLY A 322 -30.62 20.91 -22.79
CA GLY A 322 -30.65 20.35 -24.13
C GLY A 322 -29.36 19.70 -24.64
N LEU A 323 -28.36 19.51 -23.77
CA LEU A 323 -27.10 18.90 -24.14
C LEU A 323 -27.04 17.44 -23.67
N ASN A 324 -26.86 16.50 -24.60
CA ASN A 324 -26.70 15.09 -24.26
C ASN A 324 -25.21 14.74 -24.00
N LEU A 325 -24.81 14.72 -22.75
CA LEU A 325 -23.46 14.36 -22.31
C LEU A 325 -23.35 12.97 -21.68
N TRP A 326 -24.42 12.16 -21.69
CA TRP A 326 -24.39 10.80 -21.16
C TRP A 326 -23.33 9.90 -21.80
N PRO A 327 -23.10 9.94 -23.15
CA PRO A 327 -22.01 9.14 -23.72
C PRO A 327 -20.62 9.49 -23.16
N LEU A 328 -20.37 10.77 -22.90
CA LEU A 328 -19.09 11.19 -22.29
C LEU A 328 -18.96 10.72 -20.84
N ALA A 329 -20.04 10.83 -20.05
CA ALA A 329 -20.05 10.35 -18.67
C ALA A 329 -19.85 8.82 -18.58
N MET A 330 -20.49 8.05 -19.47
CA MET A 330 -20.30 6.61 -19.58
C MET A 330 -18.86 6.26 -20.01
N GLY A 331 -18.34 6.93 -21.04
CA GLY A 331 -16.96 6.73 -21.50
C GLY A 331 -15.93 7.03 -20.40
N LEU A 332 -16.16 8.06 -19.60
CA LEU A 332 -15.31 8.38 -18.44
C LEU A 332 -15.36 7.29 -17.37
N MET A 333 -16.54 6.75 -17.07
CA MET A 333 -16.69 5.65 -16.11
C MET A 333 -15.91 4.41 -16.57
N VAL A 334 -16.05 4.03 -17.85
CA VAL A 334 -15.30 2.93 -18.46
C VAL A 334 -13.80 3.19 -18.36
N LEU A 335 -13.35 4.37 -18.77
CA LEU A 335 -11.94 4.76 -18.73
C LEU A 335 -11.35 4.68 -17.33
N GLN A 336 -12.04 5.21 -16.32
CA GLN A 336 -11.54 5.19 -14.93
C GLN A 336 -11.52 3.78 -14.35
N THR A 337 -12.52 2.95 -14.66
CA THR A 337 -12.56 1.54 -14.22
C THR A 337 -11.36 0.78 -14.80
N VAL A 338 -11.14 0.86 -16.10
CA VAL A 338 -10.03 0.17 -16.79
C VAL A 338 -8.67 0.65 -16.27
N ARG A 339 -8.51 1.97 -16.09
CA ARG A 339 -7.26 2.53 -15.52
C ARG A 339 -6.99 1.98 -14.13
N HIS A 340 -7.98 2.04 -13.25
CA HIS A 340 -7.81 1.58 -11.88
C HIS A 340 -7.47 0.10 -11.80
N MET A 341 -8.19 -0.75 -12.56
CA MET A 341 -7.88 -2.18 -12.65
C MET A 341 -6.47 -2.43 -13.17
N SER A 342 -6.07 -1.72 -14.23
CA SER A 342 -4.70 -1.81 -14.76
C SER A 342 -3.64 -1.42 -13.72
N ASP A 343 -3.90 -0.36 -12.93
CA ASP A 343 -3.02 0.10 -11.87
C ASP A 343 -2.87 -0.96 -10.78
N TYR A 344 -3.99 -1.47 -10.30
CA TYR A 344 -4.04 -2.48 -9.23
C TYR A 344 -3.36 -3.78 -9.66
N ASN A 345 -3.70 -4.29 -10.84
CA ASN A 345 -3.17 -5.54 -11.37
C ASN A 345 -1.67 -5.49 -11.64
N PHE A 346 -1.19 -4.35 -12.20
CA PHE A 346 0.24 -4.17 -12.39
C PHE A 346 1.00 -4.23 -11.06
N HIS A 347 0.50 -3.55 -10.03
CA HIS A 347 1.11 -3.58 -8.71
C HIS A 347 1.07 -4.98 -8.08
N ALA A 348 -0.05 -5.69 -8.18
CA ALA A 348 -0.16 -7.06 -7.68
C ALA A 348 0.86 -8.00 -8.33
N VAL A 349 0.95 -7.98 -9.66
CA VAL A 349 1.92 -8.79 -10.40
C VAL A 349 3.36 -8.36 -10.12
N GLN A 350 3.62 -7.06 -10.01
CA GLN A 350 4.94 -6.53 -9.68
C GLN A 350 5.40 -7.06 -8.32
N VAL A 351 4.57 -7.00 -7.29
CA VAL A 351 4.89 -7.54 -5.96
C VAL A 351 5.24 -9.02 -6.06
N ILE A 352 4.41 -9.85 -6.70
CA ILE A 352 4.66 -11.29 -6.85
C ILE A 352 5.99 -11.55 -7.57
N ARG A 353 6.32 -10.79 -8.62
CA ARG A 353 7.53 -10.99 -9.42
C ARG A 353 8.79 -10.47 -8.75
N GLU A 354 8.68 -9.39 -8.01
CA GLU A 354 9.79 -8.85 -7.22
C GLU A 354 10.06 -9.71 -5.97
N THR A 355 9.04 -10.42 -5.48
CA THR A 355 9.15 -11.35 -4.35
C THR A 355 9.53 -12.77 -4.75
N ALA A 356 9.53 -13.11 -6.04
CA ALA A 356 9.97 -14.42 -6.55
C ALA A 356 11.50 -14.55 -6.48
N VAL A 357 12.04 -14.53 -5.27
CA VAL A 357 13.42 -14.93 -4.99
C VAL A 357 13.51 -16.43 -5.16
N VAL A 358 14.53 -16.91 -5.87
CA VAL A 358 14.79 -18.35 -5.97
C VAL A 358 15.16 -18.86 -4.56
N PRO A 359 14.45 -19.87 -4.02
CA PRO A 359 14.81 -20.44 -2.73
C PRO A 359 16.25 -20.91 -2.75
N THR A 360 17.04 -20.49 -1.76
CA THR A 360 18.45 -20.88 -1.61
C THR A 360 18.62 -21.59 -0.28
N SER A 361 19.41 -22.65 -0.22
CA SER A 361 19.67 -23.32 1.05
C SER A 361 20.45 -22.41 2.00
N LEU A 362 20.28 -22.60 3.32
CA LEU A 362 20.93 -21.77 4.34
C LEU A 362 22.46 -21.84 4.29
N GLY A 363 23.04 -22.94 3.75
CA GLY A 363 24.47 -23.14 3.60
C GLY A 363 25.09 -22.53 2.33
N GLU A 364 24.27 -22.05 1.37
CA GLU A 364 24.78 -21.54 0.09
C GLU A 364 24.95 -20.01 0.08
N PRO A 365 25.95 -19.47 -0.65
CA PRO A 365 26.09 -18.03 -0.83
C PRO A 365 24.85 -17.43 -1.50
N ASN A 366 24.27 -16.37 -0.92
CA ASN A 366 23.06 -15.73 -1.44
C ASN A 366 23.36 -14.42 -2.18
N ASP A 367 24.32 -14.46 -3.08
CA ASP A 367 24.65 -13.32 -3.94
C ASP A 367 23.90 -13.43 -5.28
N ILE A 368 22.61 -13.12 -5.26
CA ILE A 368 21.92 -12.80 -6.50
C ILE A 368 22.31 -11.35 -6.83
N PRO A 369 23.05 -11.09 -7.93
CA PRO A 369 23.38 -9.73 -8.33
C PRO A 369 22.07 -8.94 -8.44
N ALA A 370 22.05 -7.73 -7.94
CA ALA A 370 20.97 -6.80 -8.24
C ALA A 370 20.83 -6.75 -9.76
N GLY A 371 19.73 -7.29 -10.30
CA GLY A 371 19.53 -7.35 -11.74
C GLY A 371 19.75 -5.96 -12.31
N SER A 372 20.62 -5.85 -13.32
CA SER A 372 20.86 -4.59 -14.01
C SER A 372 19.54 -4.15 -14.61
N ASN A 373 18.91 -3.16 -13.99
CA ASN A 373 17.75 -2.50 -14.58
C ASN A 373 18.20 -1.94 -15.92
N GLY A 374 17.47 -2.26 -17.00
CA GLY A 374 17.86 -1.83 -18.34
C GLY A 374 18.03 -0.31 -18.41
N SER A 375 18.92 0.17 -19.26
CA SER A 375 19.32 1.56 -19.38
C SER A 375 18.18 2.60 -19.46
N LEU A 376 16.99 2.20 -19.93
CA LEU A 376 15.78 3.04 -19.97
C LEU A 376 15.17 3.26 -18.58
N LEU A 377 15.24 2.29 -17.67
CA LEU A 377 14.76 2.43 -16.31
C LEU A 377 15.72 3.28 -15.48
N ASP A 378 17.02 3.12 -15.71
CA ASP A 378 18.05 3.94 -15.07
C ASP A 378 17.98 5.40 -15.55
N ALA A 379 17.74 5.63 -16.83
CA ALA A 379 17.47 6.96 -17.36
C ALA A 379 16.19 7.57 -16.76
N SER A 380 15.13 6.78 -16.60
CA SER A 380 13.89 7.25 -15.94
C SER A 380 14.11 7.55 -14.46
N ALA A 381 14.94 6.77 -13.76
CA ALA A 381 15.31 7.01 -12.37
C ALA A 381 16.16 8.27 -12.22
N ALA A 382 17.14 8.46 -13.10
CA ALA A 382 17.95 9.68 -13.17
C ALA A 382 17.10 10.93 -13.44
N LEU A 383 16.10 10.83 -14.31
CA LEU A 383 15.13 11.92 -14.56
C LEU A 383 14.25 12.23 -13.34
N ASN A 384 14.00 11.26 -12.46
CA ASN A 384 13.24 11.49 -11.22
C ASN A 384 14.02 12.28 -10.16
N SER A 385 15.33 12.39 -10.28
CA SER A 385 16.15 13.26 -9.42
C SER A 385 15.82 14.74 -9.63
N ASN A 386 15.38 15.11 -10.85
CA ASN A 386 14.93 16.47 -11.14
C ASN A 386 13.51 16.70 -10.60
N SER A 387 13.38 17.61 -9.63
CA SER A 387 12.11 17.93 -8.98
C SER A 387 11.02 18.36 -9.96
N LYS A 388 11.33 19.16 -10.98
CA LYS A 388 10.35 19.64 -11.97
C LYS A 388 9.79 18.48 -12.81
N ILE A 389 10.67 17.62 -13.31
CA ILE A 389 10.26 16.46 -14.13
C ILE A 389 9.40 15.49 -13.30
N ARG A 390 9.75 15.26 -12.04
CA ARG A 390 8.97 14.44 -11.12
C ARG A 390 7.55 14.97 -10.94
N TRP A 391 7.37 16.29 -10.79
CA TRP A 391 6.05 16.91 -10.66
C TRP A 391 5.25 16.85 -11.96
N ILE A 392 5.88 17.10 -13.11
CA ILE A 392 5.22 16.93 -14.41
C ILE A 392 4.70 15.50 -14.60
N LYS A 393 5.52 14.49 -14.30
CA LYS A 393 5.09 13.09 -14.34
C LYS A 393 3.88 12.81 -13.42
N LYS A 394 3.87 13.38 -12.22
CA LYS A 394 2.74 13.26 -11.28
C LYS A 394 1.47 13.92 -11.81
N ILE A 395 1.56 15.09 -12.43
CA ILE A 395 0.41 15.78 -13.03
C ILE A 395 -0.14 15.00 -14.21
N ILE A 396 0.72 14.47 -15.10
CA ILE A 396 0.30 13.64 -16.25
C ILE A 396 -0.43 12.37 -15.78
N HIS A 397 -0.04 11.81 -14.65
CA HIS A 397 -0.72 10.66 -14.07
C HIS A 397 -2.18 10.96 -13.66
N MET A 398 -2.56 12.22 -13.57
CA MET A 398 -3.91 12.69 -13.29
C MET A 398 -4.54 12.04 -12.04
N PRO A 399 -3.94 12.21 -10.85
CA PRO A 399 -4.48 11.68 -9.60
C PRO A 399 -5.83 12.33 -9.24
N ILE A 400 -6.52 11.79 -8.24
CA ILE A 400 -7.89 12.20 -7.90
C ILE A 400 -8.00 13.71 -7.60
N GLY A 401 -7.01 14.31 -6.93
CA GLY A 401 -7.00 15.74 -6.61
C GLY A 401 -7.05 16.63 -7.85
N GLU A 402 -6.23 16.31 -8.86
CA GLU A 402 -6.17 17.03 -10.12
C GLU A 402 -7.48 16.88 -10.91
N ARG A 403 -8.08 15.68 -10.92
CA ARG A 403 -9.39 15.47 -11.57
C ARG A 403 -10.49 16.31 -10.92
N TRP A 404 -10.53 16.34 -9.61
CA TRP A 404 -11.55 17.10 -8.86
C TRP A 404 -11.34 18.61 -9.00
N LEU A 405 -10.09 19.06 -9.18
CA LEU A 405 -9.80 20.46 -9.53
C LEU A 405 -10.37 20.82 -10.91
N VAL A 406 -10.20 19.97 -11.93
CA VAL A 406 -10.80 20.17 -13.27
C VAL A 406 -12.32 20.23 -13.20
N ILE A 407 -12.95 19.34 -12.42
CA ILE A 407 -14.39 19.35 -12.19
C ILE A 407 -14.83 20.69 -11.59
N SER A 408 -14.17 21.15 -10.55
CA SER A 408 -14.52 22.40 -9.87
C SER A 408 -14.37 23.62 -10.78
N ILE A 409 -13.26 23.71 -11.51
CA ILE A 409 -13.02 24.82 -12.43
C ILE A 409 -14.10 24.86 -13.51
N GLY A 410 -14.31 23.75 -14.21
CA GLY A 410 -15.27 23.72 -15.29
C GLY A 410 -16.73 23.92 -14.84
N ALA A 411 -17.09 23.40 -13.66
CA ALA A 411 -18.40 23.63 -13.05
C ALA A 411 -18.61 25.10 -12.66
N ALA A 412 -17.60 25.77 -12.10
CA ALA A 412 -17.67 27.20 -11.76
C ALA A 412 -17.90 28.07 -13.00
N PHE A 413 -17.36 27.67 -14.15
CA PHE A 413 -17.64 28.33 -15.45
C PHE A 413 -18.90 27.82 -16.16
N ASN A 414 -19.73 27.05 -15.47
CA ASN A 414 -20.97 26.47 -16.03
C ASN A 414 -20.75 25.70 -17.33
N SER A 415 -19.64 24.97 -17.42
CA SER A 415 -19.29 24.24 -18.61
C SER A 415 -19.10 22.73 -18.35
N PRO A 416 -20.21 21.95 -18.18
CA PRO A 416 -20.13 20.52 -17.98
C PRO A 416 -19.47 19.81 -19.17
N THR A 417 -19.62 20.34 -20.39
CA THR A 417 -18.94 19.83 -21.59
C THR A 417 -17.41 19.91 -21.46
N PHE A 418 -16.88 21.06 -21.01
CA PHE A 418 -15.46 21.21 -20.77
C PHE A 418 -14.95 20.23 -19.69
N VAL A 419 -15.74 20.05 -18.62
CA VAL A 419 -15.38 19.10 -17.55
C VAL A 419 -15.22 17.68 -18.10
N LEU A 420 -16.28 17.17 -18.75
CA LEU A 420 -16.31 15.78 -19.20
C LEU A 420 -15.31 15.51 -20.34
N TRP A 421 -15.18 16.42 -21.32
CA TRP A 421 -14.16 16.31 -22.37
C TRP A 421 -12.74 16.47 -21.80
N GLY A 422 -12.52 17.43 -20.92
CA GLY A 422 -11.22 17.63 -20.30
C GLY A 422 -10.75 16.41 -19.51
N LEU A 423 -11.63 15.82 -18.72
CA LEU A 423 -11.34 14.58 -17.98
C LEU A 423 -11.10 13.39 -18.91
N LEU A 424 -11.85 13.28 -20.01
CA LEU A 424 -11.69 12.20 -20.98
C LEU A 424 -10.33 12.30 -21.68
N VAL A 425 -9.99 13.46 -22.22
CA VAL A 425 -8.71 13.69 -22.92
C VAL A 425 -7.52 13.50 -21.99
N LEU A 426 -7.53 14.16 -20.83
CA LEU A 426 -6.44 14.03 -19.84
C LEU A 426 -6.36 12.61 -19.28
N GLY A 427 -7.50 11.95 -19.10
CA GLY A 427 -7.58 10.55 -18.66
C GLY A 427 -7.00 9.57 -19.69
N LEU A 428 -7.25 9.80 -20.99
CA LEU A 428 -6.66 9.00 -22.10
C LEU A 428 -5.14 9.22 -22.17
N ILE A 429 -4.66 10.46 -22.06
CA ILE A 429 -3.22 10.77 -22.01
C ILE A 429 -2.58 10.03 -20.83
N ALA A 430 -3.21 10.08 -19.65
CA ALA A 430 -2.72 9.38 -18.48
C ALA A 430 -2.72 7.85 -18.66
N LEU A 431 -3.76 7.27 -19.29
CA LEU A 431 -3.82 5.84 -19.58
C LEU A 431 -2.68 5.41 -20.51
N VAL A 432 -2.47 6.13 -21.62
CA VAL A 432 -1.39 5.84 -22.57
C VAL A 432 -0.03 5.96 -21.88
N TYR A 433 0.22 7.04 -21.17
CA TYR A 433 1.49 7.28 -20.45
C TYR A 433 1.79 6.16 -19.42
N THR A 434 0.81 5.83 -18.57
CA THR A 434 1.00 4.81 -17.52
C THR A 434 1.14 3.41 -18.10
N SER A 435 0.30 3.06 -19.10
CA SER A 435 0.36 1.75 -19.75
C SER A 435 1.67 1.54 -20.51
N THR A 436 2.17 2.57 -21.22
CA THR A 436 3.47 2.51 -21.90
C THR A 436 4.62 2.31 -20.91
N GLY A 437 4.63 3.05 -19.80
CA GLY A 437 5.64 2.91 -18.77
C GLY A 437 5.66 1.51 -18.13
N ARG A 438 4.47 0.95 -17.87
CA ARG A 438 4.31 -0.41 -17.33
C ARG A 438 4.70 -1.48 -18.33
N PHE A 439 4.28 -1.32 -19.59
CA PHE A 439 4.65 -2.23 -20.67
C PHE A 439 6.18 -2.33 -20.85
N LEU A 440 6.87 -1.18 -20.87
CA LEU A 440 8.32 -1.15 -20.96
C LEU A 440 8.98 -1.82 -19.74
N ARG A 441 8.45 -1.59 -18.54
CA ARG A 441 8.93 -2.22 -17.32
C ARG A 441 8.67 -3.73 -17.31
N SER A 442 7.51 -4.18 -17.80
CA SER A 442 7.17 -5.61 -17.90
C SER A 442 8.09 -6.37 -18.86
N LYS A 443 8.65 -5.73 -19.88
CA LYS A 443 9.61 -6.36 -20.80
C LYS A 443 10.88 -6.83 -20.10
N THR A 444 11.30 -6.13 -19.05
CA THR A 444 12.52 -6.46 -18.29
C THR A 444 12.29 -7.56 -17.24
N TRP A 445 11.03 -7.95 -17.00
CA TRP A 445 10.72 -8.99 -16.03
C TRP A 445 11.23 -10.34 -16.48
N GLN A 446 11.90 -11.06 -15.58
CA GLN A 446 12.26 -12.45 -15.79
C GLN A 446 11.03 -13.33 -15.58
N HIS A 447 10.94 -14.46 -16.30
CA HIS A 447 9.88 -15.43 -16.09
C HIS A 447 10.15 -16.22 -14.81
N PRO A 448 9.32 -16.15 -13.76
CA PRO A 448 9.43 -17.10 -12.68
C PRO A 448 9.06 -18.49 -13.20
N LYS A 449 9.84 -19.50 -12.88
CA LYS A 449 9.58 -20.89 -13.29
C LYS A 449 8.31 -21.47 -12.65
N THR A 450 7.85 -20.88 -11.56
CA THR A 450 6.61 -21.24 -10.87
C THR A 450 5.97 -19.98 -10.30
N VAL A 451 4.95 -19.45 -10.95
CA VAL A 451 4.04 -18.49 -10.32
C VAL A 451 2.86 -19.30 -9.79
N SER A 452 2.96 -19.73 -8.54
CA SER A 452 1.76 -20.16 -7.84
C SER A 452 0.92 -18.93 -7.55
N GLY A 453 -0.27 -18.90 -8.18
CA GLY A 453 -1.37 -18.09 -7.73
C GLY A 453 -1.23 -16.57 -7.88
N CYS A 454 -1.48 -16.06 -9.07
CA CYS A 454 -1.97 -14.70 -9.15
C CYS A 454 -3.49 -14.69 -8.87
N ASP A 455 -3.87 -15.14 -7.65
CA ASP A 455 -5.29 -15.30 -7.23
C ASP A 455 -6.12 -14.04 -7.50
N VAL A 456 -5.48 -12.86 -7.44
CA VAL A 456 -6.12 -11.59 -7.74
C VAL A 456 -6.48 -11.47 -9.21
N LEU A 457 -5.58 -11.83 -10.14
CA LEU A 457 -5.86 -11.77 -11.58
C LEU A 457 -6.89 -12.82 -11.97
N GLU A 458 -6.78 -14.01 -11.42
CA GLU A 458 -7.71 -15.11 -11.65
C GLU A 458 -9.13 -14.74 -11.21
N ARG A 459 -9.29 -14.22 -10.00
CA ARG A 459 -10.59 -13.72 -9.51
C ARG A 459 -11.18 -12.66 -10.42
N GLN A 460 -10.37 -11.72 -10.90
CA GLN A 460 -10.85 -10.65 -11.79
C GLN A 460 -11.23 -11.15 -13.18
N ILE A 461 -10.52 -12.13 -13.72
CA ILE A 461 -10.88 -12.76 -14.99
C ILE A 461 -12.21 -13.50 -14.83
N ASN A 462 -12.34 -14.29 -13.78
CA ASN A 462 -13.52 -15.10 -13.50
C ASN A 462 -14.76 -14.29 -13.08
N ALA A 463 -14.58 -13.02 -12.69
CA ALA A 463 -15.67 -12.16 -12.24
C ALA A 463 -16.57 -11.63 -13.36
N GLY A 464 -16.29 -11.86 -14.64
CA GLY A 464 -17.11 -11.30 -15.72
C GLY A 464 -16.96 -12.01 -17.07
N LEU A 465 -17.49 -11.40 -18.11
CA LEU A 465 -17.52 -11.97 -19.46
C LEU A 465 -16.12 -12.25 -20.01
N GLY A 466 -16.00 -13.32 -20.78
CA GLY A 466 -14.77 -13.71 -21.46
C GLY A 466 -13.85 -14.63 -20.66
N ALA A 467 -14.19 -15.00 -19.43
CA ALA A 467 -13.43 -15.96 -18.63
C ALA A 467 -13.27 -17.31 -19.35
N GLU A 468 -14.35 -17.85 -19.92
CA GLU A 468 -14.34 -19.13 -20.63
C GLU A 468 -13.41 -19.10 -21.84
N TRP A 469 -13.40 -18.00 -22.59
CA TRP A 469 -12.51 -17.85 -23.74
C TRP A 469 -11.05 -17.73 -23.33
N PHE A 470 -10.81 -17.08 -22.19
CA PHE A 470 -9.45 -16.88 -21.67
C PHE A 470 -8.81 -18.19 -21.19
N TRP A 471 -9.63 -19.12 -20.65
CA TRP A 471 -9.18 -20.40 -20.13
C TRP A 471 -9.25 -21.56 -21.15
N ALA A 472 -9.79 -21.31 -22.36
CA ALA A 472 -10.09 -22.36 -23.34
C ALA A 472 -8.86 -23.17 -23.79
N ASP A 473 -7.66 -22.58 -23.78
CA ASP A 473 -6.44 -23.26 -24.25
C ASP A 473 -5.70 -24.09 -23.18
N GLY A 474 -6.21 -24.15 -21.93
CA GLY A 474 -5.56 -24.90 -20.84
C GLY A 474 -4.15 -24.43 -20.47
N SER A 475 -3.62 -23.40 -21.14
CA SER A 475 -2.37 -22.75 -20.81
C SER A 475 -2.59 -21.82 -19.60
N HIS A 476 -1.58 -21.70 -18.71
CA HIS A 476 -1.61 -20.70 -17.65
C HIS A 476 -1.11 -19.34 -18.18
N PRO A 477 -1.97 -18.54 -18.87
CA PRO A 477 -1.55 -17.27 -19.47
C PRO A 477 -1.13 -16.22 -18.43
N LEU A 478 -1.40 -16.47 -17.14
CA LEU A 478 -1.01 -15.60 -16.03
C LEU A 478 0.49 -15.60 -15.73
N THR A 479 1.26 -16.54 -16.31
CA THR A 479 2.72 -16.57 -16.21
C THR A 479 3.41 -15.56 -17.15
N GLY A 480 2.68 -15.01 -18.11
CA GLY A 480 3.19 -14.05 -19.10
C GLY A 480 3.61 -12.71 -18.49
N LYS A 481 4.60 -12.04 -19.10
CA LYS A 481 5.07 -10.70 -18.70
C LYS A 481 3.97 -9.64 -18.70
N PHE A 482 2.91 -9.85 -19.46
CA PHE A 482 1.80 -8.92 -19.68
C PHE A 482 0.48 -9.40 -19.07
N SER A 483 0.51 -10.44 -18.24
CA SER A 483 -0.68 -11.01 -17.60
C SER A 483 -1.52 -9.98 -16.84
N TRP A 484 -0.89 -8.94 -16.29
CA TRP A 484 -1.56 -7.86 -15.59
C TRP A 484 -2.55 -7.05 -16.47
N MET A 485 -2.38 -7.08 -17.80
CA MET A 485 -3.28 -6.40 -18.75
C MET A 485 -4.58 -7.16 -19.00
N ALA A 486 -4.55 -8.49 -18.86
CA ALA A 486 -5.66 -9.34 -19.28
C ALA A 486 -7.02 -8.97 -18.63
N PRO A 487 -7.14 -8.81 -17.30
CA PRO A 487 -8.42 -8.43 -16.72
C PRO A 487 -8.90 -7.05 -17.20
N ALA A 488 -8.00 -6.07 -17.30
CA ALA A 488 -8.37 -4.73 -17.73
C ALA A 488 -8.87 -4.69 -19.18
N VAL A 489 -8.26 -5.49 -20.09
CA VAL A 489 -8.69 -5.61 -21.49
C VAL A 489 -10.04 -6.30 -21.58
N LEU A 490 -10.26 -7.39 -20.83
CA LEU A 490 -11.55 -8.08 -20.80
C LEU A 490 -12.69 -7.15 -20.31
N ARG A 491 -12.42 -6.36 -19.28
CA ARG A 491 -13.39 -5.39 -18.75
C ARG A 491 -13.62 -4.22 -19.70
N LEU A 492 -12.59 -3.76 -20.42
CA LEU A 492 -12.78 -2.77 -21.49
C LEU A 492 -13.72 -3.30 -22.57
N PHE A 493 -13.55 -4.56 -22.97
CA PHE A 493 -14.43 -5.20 -23.94
C PHE A 493 -15.87 -5.31 -23.43
N GLU A 494 -16.05 -5.83 -22.20
CA GLU A 494 -17.37 -6.00 -21.58
C GLU A 494 -18.13 -4.67 -21.43
N LEU A 495 -17.48 -3.68 -20.80
CA LEU A 495 -18.06 -2.36 -20.58
C LEU A 495 -18.26 -1.60 -21.91
N GLY A 496 -17.34 -1.79 -22.86
CA GLY A 496 -17.45 -1.26 -24.22
C GLY A 496 -18.64 -1.83 -24.99
N LEU A 497 -18.92 -3.13 -24.82
CA LEU A 497 -20.09 -3.78 -25.42
C LEU A 497 -21.39 -3.21 -24.85
N VAL A 498 -21.48 -3.08 -23.51
CA VAL A 498 -22.64 -2.45 -22.86
C VAL A 498 -22.84 -1.01 -23.38
N PHE A 499 -21.74 -0.25 -23.47
CA PHE A 499 -21.77 1.12 -24.00
C PHE A 499 -22.27 1.17 -25.46
N ALA A 500 -21.79 0.26 -26.32
CA ALA A 500 -22.15 0.21 -27.71
C ALA A 500 -23.64 -0.16 -27.92
N ILE A 501 -24.17 -1.07 -27.10
CA ILE A 501 -25.60 -1.50 -27.17
C ILE A 501 -26.52 -0.41 -26.60
N ALA A 502 -26.11 0.21 -25.51
CA ALA A 502 -26.96 1.10 -24.73
C ALA A 502 -27.00 2.54 -25.27
N HIS A 503 -26.10 2.91 -26.18
CA HIS A 503 -25.97 4.24 -26.77
C HIS A 503 -25.97 5.37 -25.72
N SER A 504 -26.87 6.33 -25.83
CA SER A 504 -26.95 7.51 -24.96
C SER A 504 -28.07 7.44 -23.90
N ASN A 505 -28.57 6.23 -23.61
CA ASN A 505 -29.66 6.07 -22.66
C ASN A 505 -29.13 6.23 -21.20
N PRO A 506 -29.70 7.15 -20.38
CA PRO A 506 -29.31 7.31 -18.97
C PRO A 506 -29.39 6.03 -18.13
N ILE A 507 -30.31 5.13 -18.43
CA ILE A 507 -30.46 3.84 -17.75
C ILE A 507 -29.20 2.97 -17.93
N ALA A 508 -28.57 3.07 -19.10
CA ALA A 508 -27.33 2.37 -19.38
C ALA A 508 -26.17 2.84 -18.48
N TYR A 509 -26.19 4.09 -18.04
CA TYR A 509 -25.24 4.59 -17.07
C TYR A 509 -25.29 3.79 -15.76
N LEU A 510 -26.47 3.51 -15.25
CA LEU A 510 -26.66 2.69 -14.04
C LEU A 510 -26.21 1.25 -14.26
N TRP A 511 -26.43 0.70 -15.46
CA TRP A 511 -25.95 -0.65 -15.77
C TRP A 511 -24.42 -0.71 -15.82
N ILE A 512 -23.78 0.21 -16.55
CA ILE A 512 -22.30 0.30 -16.59
C ILE A 512 -21.75 0.51 -15.17
N PHE A 513 -22.41 1.34 -14.35
CA PHE A 513 -22.05 1.55 -12.96
C PHE A 513 -22.11 0.24 -12.16
N ALA A 514 -23.19 -0.52 -12.28
CA ALA A 514 -23.34 -1.79 -11.55
C ALA A 514 -22.26 -2.82 -11.92
N VAL A 515 -21.97 -2.96 -13.23
CA VAL A 515 -20.92 -3.85 -13.73
C VAL A 515 -19.53 -3.37 -13.28
N ALA A 516 -19.24 -2.08 -13.42
CA ALA A 516 -17.99 -1.50 -12.98
C ALA A 516 -17.77 -1.67 -11.48
N PHE A 517 -18.81 -1.47 -10.67
CA PHE A 517 -18.75 -1.63 -9.22
C PHE A 517 -18.56 -3.10 -8.81
N HIS A 518 -19.23 -4.05 -9.50
CA HIS A 518 -19.01 -5.47 -9.28
C HIS A 518 -17.54 -5.86 -9.48
N HIS A 519 -16.92 -5.42 -10.57
CA HIS A 519 -15.50 -5.67 -10.81
C HIS A 519 -14.60 -4.97 -9.81
N TYR A 520 -15.00 -3.80 -9.38
CA TYR A 520 -14.28 -3.05 -8.35
C TYR A 520 -14.28 -3.78 -7.00
N ASP A 521 -15.43 -4.30 -6.57
CA ASP A 521 -15.58 -5.12 -5.38
C ASP A 521 -14.70 -6.38 -5.44
N ALA A 522 -14.62 -7.02 -6.61
CA ALA A 522 -13.77 -8.19 -6.82
C ALA A 522 -12.25 -7.91 -6.67
N LEU A 523 -11.79 -6.65 -6.76
CA LEU A 523 -10.39 -6.30 -6.50
C LEU A 523 -10.03 -6.39 -5.01
N TYR A 524 -10.99 -6.12 -4.13
CA TYR A 524 -10.75 -5.94 -2.69
C TYR A 524 -11.19 -7.13 -1.83
N ARG A 525 -11.88 -8.10 -2.41
CA ARG A 525 -12.20 -9.39 -1.77
C ARG A 525 -11.05 -10.37 -1.93
#